data_a958667c052c1ebdb70445e30a9419cb
#
_entry.id   a958667c052c1ebdb70445e30a9419cb
#
_cell.length_a   1.000
_cell.length_b   1.000
_cell.length_c   1.000
_cell.angle_alpha   90.00
_cell.angle_beta   90.00
_cell.angle_gamma   90.00
#
_symmetry.space_group_name_H-M   'P 1'
#
loop_
_entity.id
_entity.type
_entity.pdbx_description
1 polymer ?
#
loop_
_entity_poly.entity_id
_entity_poly.type
_entity_poly.pdbx_seq_one_letter_code
_entity_poly.pdbx_strand_id
1 'polypeptide(L)'
;MQKAKLLKIYVSSTDTINHVPLYEIIAKKAQEFGLEGATAHRAMLGFGPSTKLRSAHFLELVEKYPVLIEMVDEPGKIDKFAKTIEAVLNSQPKGCLMLVQDIEVLFKKHGTKVQ
;
A
#
# COMPACT_ATOMS: atom_id res chain seq x y z
N MET A 1 0.84 25.39 3.13
CA MET A 1 0.70 24.01 3.62
C MET A 1 -0.71 23.52 3.33
N GLN A 2 -0.83 22.31 2.89
CA GLN A 2 -2.10 21.73 2.50
C GLN A 2 -2.41 20.51 3.37
N LYS A 3 -3.63 20.44 3.89
CA LYS A 3 -4.08 19.27 4.64
C LYS A 3 -4.29 18.11 3.69
N ALA A 4 -3.83 16.94 4.09
CA ALA A 4 -3.94 15.70 3.32
C ALA A 4 -4.08 14.52 4.26
N LYS A 5 -4.28 13.34 3.70
CA LYS A 5 -4.21 12.08 4.45
C LYS A 5 -3.19 11.16 3.81
N LEU A 6 -2.48 10.45 4.66
CA LEU A 6 -1.55 9.40 4.27
C LEU A 6 -2.21 8.07 4.55
N LEU A 7 -2.44 7.27 3.51
CA LEU A 7 -2.98 5.94 3.62
C LEU A 7 -1.83 4.94 3.53
N LYS A 8 -1.75 4.02 4.48
CA LYS A 8 -0.73 2.97 4.51
C LYS A 8 -1.40 1.61 4.51
N ILE A 9 -0.92 0.72 3.66
CA ILE A 9 -1.44 -0.65 3.58
C ILE A 9 -0.26 -1.62 3.65
N TYR A 10 -0.34 -2.58 4.59
CA TYR A 10 0.70 -3.59 4.79
C TYR A 10 0.16 -4.94 4.32
N VAL A 11 0.87 -5.56 3.38
CA VAL A 11 0.55 -6.89 2.85
C VAL A 11 1.83 -7.68 2.72
N SER A 12 1.74 -8.95 2.33
CA SER A 12 2.92 -9.76 2.03
C SER A 12 3.19 -9.76 0.53
N SER A 13 4.46 -9.84 0.16
CA SER A 13 4.87 -9.92 -1.24
C SER A 13 4.26 -11.11 -1.96
N THR A 14 3.89 -12.16 -1.23
CA THR A 14 3.36 -13.40 -1.81
C THR A 14 1.83 -13.44 -1.84
N ASP A 15 1.15 -12.43 -1.31
CA ASP A 15 -0.30 -12.36 -1.37
C ASP A 15 -0.75 -12.06 -2.79
N THR A 16 -1.72 -12.83 -3.30
CA THR A 16 -2.21 -12.70 -4.67
C THR A 16 -3.73 -12.78 -4.72
N ILE A 17 -4.31 -12.22 -5.78
CA ILE A 17 -5.69 -12.47 -6.18
C ILE A 17 -5.62 -12.83 -7.66
N ASN A 18 -6.13 -14.01 -8.01
CA ASN A 18 -6.07 -14.53 -9.39
C ASN A 18 -4.65 -14.48 -9.97
N HIS A 19 -3.67 -14.87 -9.14
CA HIS A 19 -2.25 -14.94 -9.51
C HIS A 19 -1.56 -13.58 -9.70
N VAL A 20 -2.25 -12.47 -9.43
CA VAL A 20 -1.66 -11.14 -9.50
C VAL A 20 -1.28 -10.70 -8.08
N PRO A 21 -0.06 -10.20 -7.86
CA PRO A 21 0.33 -9.74 -6.55
C PRO A 21 -0.63 -8.69 -5.99
N LEU A 22 -1.03 -8.86 -4.74
CA LEU A 22 -1.99 -7.96 -4.11
C LEU A 22 -1.48 -6.51 -4.09
N TYR A 23 -0.18 -6.31 -3.82
CA TYR A 23 0.38 -4.95 -3.80
C TYR A 23 0.28 -4.26 -5.16
N GLU A 24 0.38 -5.03 -6.28
CA GLU A 24 0.21 -4.46 -7.62
C GLU A 24 -1.26 -4.09 -7.86
N ILE A 25 -2.18 -4.94 -7.40
CA ILE A 25 -3.62 -4.67 -7.52
C ILE A 25 -3.96 -3.37 -6.79
N ILE A 26 -3.43 -3.19 -5.58
CA ILE A 26 -3.68 -1.99 -4.79
C ILE A 26 -3.16 -0.74 -5.52
N ALA A 27 -1.92 -0.80 -6.00
CA ALA A 27 -1.31 0.32 -6.71
C ALA A 27 -2.07 0.66 -7.99
N LYS A 28 -2.49 -0.35 -8.74
CA LYS A 28 -3.26 -0.16 -9.97
C LYS A 28 -4.63 0.47 -9.67
N LYS A 29 -5.30 0.01 -8.63
CA LYS A 29 -6.60 0.58 -8.25
C LYS A 29 -6.46 2.02 -7.79
N ALA A 30 -5.36 2.36 -7.11
CA ALA A 30 -5.08 3.75 -6.73
C ALA A 30 -4.95 4.62 -7.97
N GLN A 31 -4.24 4.15 -8.98
CA GLN A 31 -4.07 4.87 -10.24
C GLN A 31 -5.41 5.03 -10.98
N GLU A 32 -6.18 3.95 -11.08
CA GLU A 32 -7.49 3.98 -11.73
C GLU A 32 -8.49 4.89 -11.00
N PHE A 33 -8.41 4.94 -9.68
CA PHE A 33 -9.26 5.81 -8.87
C PHE A 33 -8.91 7.28 -9.07
N GLY A 34 -7.69 7.57 -9.50
CA GLY A 34 -7.24 8.92 -9.75
C GLY A 34 -6.44 9.54 -8.61
N LEU A 35 -5.87 8.72 -7.73
CA LEU A 35 -4.92 9.24 -6.74
C LEU A 35 -3.66 9.74 -7.46
N GLU A 36 -3.02 10.75 -6.89
CA GLU A 36 -1.85 11.36 -7.54
C GLU A 36 -0.64 10.45 -7.57
N GLY A 37 -0.54 9.52 -6.62
CA GLY A 37 0.57 8.59 -6.61
C GLY A 37 0.42 7.51 -5.55
N ALA A 38 1.20 6.45 -5.73
CA ALA A 38 1.32 5.38 -4.76
C ALA A 38 2.75 4.86 -4.82
N THR A 39 3.32 4.56 -3.66
CA THR A 39 4.67 4.03 -3.57
C THR A 39 4.64 2.74 -2.78
N ALA A 40 5.20 1.68 -3.34
CA ALA A 40 5.35 0.42 -2.63
C ALA A 40 6.78 0.28 -2.13
N HIS A 41 6.90 -0.05 -0.83
CA HIS A 41 8.17 -0.23 -0.17
C HIS A 41 8.35 -1.71 0.17
N ARG A 42 9.51 -2.25 -0.14
CA ARG A 42 9.89 -3.58 0.31
C ARG A 42 10.48 -3.47 1.70
N ALA A 43 9.84 -4.12 2.69
CA ALA A 43 10.40 -4.19 4.04
C ALA A 43 11.31 -5.42 4.16
N MET A 44 12.31 -5.32 5.02
CA MET A 44 13.29 -6.39 5.18
C MET A 44 12.75 -7.54 6.02
N LEU A 45 11.93 -7.25 7.04
CA LEU A 45 11.49 -8.21 8.03
C LEU A 45 10.22 -7.72 8.70
N GLY A 46 9.34 -8.65 9.05
CA GLY A 46 8.16 -8.29 9.82
C GLY A 46 7.28 -9.50 10.10
N PHE A 47 6.31 -9.31 10.99
CA PHE A 47 5.27 -10.29 11.21
C PHE A 47 3.96 -9.57 11.55
N GLY A 48 2.85 -10.26 11.29
CA GLY A 48 1.53 -9.76 11.63
C GLY A 48 0.74 -10.82 12.41
N PRO A 49 -0.54 -10.57 12.66
CA PRO A 49 -1.36 -11.50 13.45
C PRO A 49 -1.42 -12.92 12.89
N SER A 50 -1.30 -13.07 11.58
CA SER A 50 -1.42 -14.37 10.92
C SER A 50 -0.10 -14.96 10.45
N THR A 51 1.04 -14.31 10.76
CA THR A 51 2.35 -14.79 10.32
C THR A 51 3.35 -14.77 11.47
N LYS A 52 4.32 -15.70 11.40
CA LYS A 52 5.42 -15.75 12.37
C LYS A 52 6.57 -14.90 11.87
N LEU A 53 7.33 -14.34 12.81
CA LEU A 53 8.57 -13.66 12.48
C LEU A 53 9.57 -14.67 11.91
N ARG A 54 10.22 -14.31 10.83
CA ARG A 54 11.24 -15.13 10.18
C ARG A 54 12.54 -14.35 10.11
N SER A 55 13.68 -15.06 10.16
CA SER A 55 14.97 -14.43 10.01
C SER A 55 15.14 -13.88 8.59
N ALA A 56 16.00 -12.85 8.44
CA ALA A 56 16.30 -12.31 7.13
C ALA A 56 16.81 -13.35 6.15
N HIS A 57 17.65 -14.28 6.66
CA HIS A 57 18.17 -15.37 5.84
C HIS A 57 17.06 -16.27 5.30
N PHE A 58 16.08 -16.60 6.15
CA PHE A 58 14.94 -17.40 5.72
C PHE A 58 14.09 -16.65 4.69
N LEU A 59 13.89 -15.36 4.88
CA LEU A 59 13.11 -14.54 3.92
C LEU A 59 13.79 -14.50 2.56
N GLU A 60 15.11 -14.43 2.52
CA GLU A 60 15.86 -14.47 1.26
C GLU A 60 15.63 -15.80 0.53
N LEU A 61 15.64 -16.90 1.27
CA LEU A 61 15.45 -18.22 0.67
C LEU A 61 14.05 -18.41 0.07
N VAL A 62 13.02 -17.87 0.72
CA VAL A 62 11.63 -18.04 0.26
C VAL A 62 11.12 -16.81 -0.49
N GLU A 63 11.93 -15.78 -0.64
CA GLU A 63 11.59 -14.55 -1.33
C GLU A 63 10.29 -13.92 -0.84
N LYS A 64 9.99 -14.08 0.45
CA LYS A 64 8.79 -13.53 1.07
C LYS A 64 9.18 -12.36 1.99
N TYR A 65 8.56 -11.21 1.75
CA TYR A 65 8.84 -10.00 2.52
C TYR A 65 7.56 -9.16 2.66
N PRO A 66 7.50 -8.34 3.71
CA PRO A 66 6.38 -7.40 3.84
C PRO A 66 6.47 -6.30 2.79
N VAL A 67 5.33 -5.84 2.33
CA VAL A 67 5.23 -4.70 1.40
C VAL A 67 4.34 -3.65 2.05
N LEU A 68 4.82 -2.41 2.08
CA LEU A 68 4.09 -1.25 2.54
C LEU A 68 3.74 -0.40 1.33
N ILE A 69 2.46 -0.13 1.12
CA ILE A 69 2.00 0.79 0.07
C ILE A 69 1.54 2.08 0.72
N GLU A 70 2.09 3.20 0.27
CA GLU A 70 1.76 4.53 0.78
C GLU A 70 1.15 5.39 -0.31
N MET A 71 0.09 6.11 0.06
CA MET A 71 -0.61 7.03 -0.84
C MET A 71 -0.95 8.31 -0.08
N VAL A 72 -0.75 9.45 -0.71
CA VAL A 72 -1.07 10.77 -0.15
C VAL A 72 -1.99 11.50 -1.12
N ASP A 73 -3.10 12.00 -0.61
CA ASP A 73 -4.02 12.79 -1.41
C ASP A 73 -4.95 13.59 -0.49
N GLU A 74 -5.90 14.29 -1.07
CA GLU A 74 -6.90 15.04 -0.32
C GLU A 74 -7.66 14.11 0.63
N PRO A 75 -8.05 14.61 1.84
CA PRO A 75 -8.71 13.77 2.83
C PRO A 75 -9.95 13.03 2.31
N GLY A 76 -10.86 13.73 1.64
CA GLY A 76 -12.08 13.11 1.13
C GLY A 76 -11.80 12.04 0.09
N LYS A 77 -10.79 12.26 -0.75
CA LYS A 77 -10.41 11.31 -1.79
C LYS A 77 -9.79 10.06 -1.18
N ILE A 78 -8.94 10.22 -0.19
CA ILE A 78 -8.36 9.09 0.55
C ILE A 78 -9.45 8.29 1.25
N ASP A 79 -10.40 8.96 1.90
CA ASP A 79 -11.49 8.27 2.60
C ASP A 79 -12.33 7.41 1.64
N LYS A 80 -12.64 7.93 0.47
CA LYS A 80 -13.39 7.18 -0.54
C LYS A 80 -12.59 6.00 -1.08
N PHE A 81 -11.32 6.22 -1.38
CA PHE A 81 -10.45 5.16 -1.86
C PHE A 81 -10.29 4.06 -0.81
N ALA A 82 -10.12 4.43 0.45
CA ALA A 82 -10.00 3.46 1.54
C ALA A 82 -11.19 2.51 1.60
N LYS A 83 -12.41 3.02 1.40
CA LYS A 83 -13.61 2.18 1.36
C LYS A 83 -13.58 1.22 0.18
N THR A 84 -13.15 1.70 -0.98
CA THR A 84 -13.03 0.86 -2.18
C THR A 84 -12.02 -0.26 -1.97
N ILE A 85 -10.85 0.06 -1.41
CA ILE A 85 -9.80 -0.92 -1.24
C ILE A 85 -10.11 -1.90 -0.09
N GLU A 86 -10.85 -1.46 0.93
CA GLU A 86 -11.28 -2.34 2.01
C GLU A 86 -12.05 -3.55 1.47
N ALA A 87 -12.91 -3.34 0.49
CA ALA A 87 -13.65 -4.44 -0.14
C ALA A 87 -12.69 -5.42 -0.83
N VAL A 88 -11.65 -4.92 -1.47
CA VAL A 88 -10.63 -5.77 -2.10
C VAL A 88 -9.86 -6.57 -1.04
N LEU A 89 -9.46 -5.93 0.04
CA LEU A 89 -8.73 -6.59 1.12
C LEU A 89 -9.58 -7.67 1.80
N ASN A 90 -10.88 -7.41 1.96
CA ASN A 90 -11.80 -8.38 2.53
C ASN A 90 -12.09 -9.57 1.61
N SER A 91 -11.87 -9.43 0.31
CA SER A 91 -12.17 -10.48 -0.67
C SER A 91 -11.11 -11.60 -0.69
N GLN A 92 -10.01 -11.45 0.01
CA GLN A 92 -8.91 -12.41 0.02
C GLN A 92 -8.63 -12.86 1.46
N PRO A 93 -8.09 -14.08 1.67
CA PRO A 93 -8.01 -14.68 3.02
C PRO A 93 -6.80 -14.27 3.84
N LYS A 94 -5.83 -13.58 3.26
CA LYS A 94 -4.59 -13.26 3.97
C LYS A 94 -4.74 -12.04 4.88
N GLY A 95 -3.98 -12.02 5.98
CA GLY A 95 -3.95 -10.89 6.87
C GLY A 95 -3.36 -9.65 6.22
N CYS A 96 -3.87 -8.50 6.61
CA CYS A 96 -3.39 -7.22 6.13
C CYS A 96 -3.73 -6.14 7.15
N LEU A 97 -3.11 -4.98 6.99
CA LEU A 97 -3.39 -3.84 7.87
C LEU A 97 -3.48 -2.59 7.01
N MET A 98 -4.54 -1.81 7.21
CA MET A 98 -4.69 -0.52 6.56
C MET A 98 -4.91 0.53 7.62
N LEU A 99 -4.16 1.63 7.53
CA LEU A 99 -4.31 2.75 8.47
C LEU A 99 -4.20 4.08 7.75
N VAL A 100 -4.68 5.13 8.39
CA VAL A 100 -4.69 6.47 7.82
C VAL A 100 -4.18 7.45 8.86
N GLN A 101 -3.46 8.47 8.40
CA GLN A 101 -2.95 9.56 9.23
C GLN A 101 -3.30 10.90 8.60
N ASP A 102 -3.70 11.85 9.43
CA ASP A 102 -3.82 13.25 9.00
C ASP A 102 -2.42 13.83 8.91
N ILE A 103 -2.12 14.47 7.79
CA ILE A 103 -0.81 15.05 7.54
C ILE A 103 -0.95 16.43 6.90
N GLU A 104 0.16 17.14 6.85
CA GLU A 104 0.26 18.39 6.09
C GLU A 104 1.33 18.22 5.02
N VAL A 105 0.97 18.57 3.79
CA VAL A 105 1.93 18.60 2.68
C VAL A 105 2.59 19.96 2.67
N LEU A 106 3.90 19.98 2.86
CA LEU A 106 4.68 21.21 2.88
C LEU A 106 5.00 21.71 1.49
N PHE A 107 5.24 20.79 0.57
CA PHE A 107 5.64 21.14 -0.80
C PHE A 107 5.29 19.97 -1.71
N LYS A 108 4.70 20.29 -2.85
CA LYS A 108 4.40 19.32 -3.89
C LYS A 108 4.61 19.98 -5.25
N LYS A 109 5.26 19.28 -6.15
CA LYS A 109 5.51 19.78 -7.48
C LYS A 109 5.29 18.68 -8.50
N HIS A 110 4.49 18.97 -9.50
CA HIS A 110 4.35 18.06 -10.65
C HIS A 110 5.49 18.30 -11.62
N GLY A 111 6.11 17.22 -12.05
CA GLY A 111 7.19 17.33 -13.02
C GLY A 111 6.67 17.79 -14.38
N THR A 112 7.54 18.39 -15.16
CA THR A 112 7.25 18.74 -16.55
C THR A 112 7.56 17.52 -17.42
N LYS A 113 6.61 17.15 -18.28
CA LYS A 113 6.88 16.07 -19.22
C LYS A 113 7.86 16.57 -20.28
N VAL A 114 8.95 15.83 -20.44
CA VAL A 114 9.93 16.08 -21.49
C VAL A 114 9.62 15.11 -22.62
N GLN A 115 9.48 15.67 -23.81
CA GLN A 115 9.20 14.87 -25.01
C GLN A 115 10.46 14.71 -25.84
#